data_a7713f94ff7e0c716610514d8c2a6269
#
_entry.id   a7713f94ff7e0c716610514d8c2a6269
#
_cell.length_a   1.000
_cell.length_b   1.000
_cell.length_c   1.000
_cell.angle_alpha   90.00
_cell.angle_beta   90.00
_cell.angle_gamma   90.00
#
_symmetry.space_group_name_H-M   'P 1'
#
loop_
_entity.id
_entity.type
_entity.pdbx_description
1 polymer ?
#
loop_
_entity_poly.entity_id
_entity_poly.type
_entity_poly.pdbx_seq_one_letter_code
_entity_poly.pdbx_strand_id
1 'polypeptide(L)'
;FGIMGVLTELARDVGITIPTAGHMISFYAFGVVLGAPVMALFSSRFSLKHILLFLVTLCVMGNAIFTFSSSYLMLAVGRLVSGFPHGAFFGVGAIVLSKIIRPGKVTAAVAGMVSGMTVANLVGIPVGTYLSQEFSWRYTFLL
;
A
#
# COMPACT_ATOMS: atom_id res chain seq x y z
N PHE A 1 5.01 3.48 0.90
CA PHE A 1 6.13 4.36 1.31
C PHE A 1 7.51 3.66 1.22
N GLY A 2 7.60 2.32 1.36
CA GLY A 2 8.88 1.59 1.27
C GLY A 2 9.70 1.82 -0.01
N ILE A 3 9.07 2.22 -1.11
CA ILE A 3 9.77 2.48 -2.37
C ILE A 3 10.79 3.63 -2.29
N MET A 4 10.61 4.59 -1.38
CA MET A 4 11.51 5.75 -1.28
C MET A 4 12.94 5.33 -0.93
N GLY A 5 13.10 4.28 -0.10
CA GLY A 5 14.41 3.75 0.29
C GLY A 5 15.08 2.85 -0.76
N VAL A 6 14.34 2.44 -1.81
CA VAL A 6 14.81 1.47 -2.81
C VAL A 6 14.82 2.01 -4.24
N LEU A 7 14.55 3.31 -4.41
CA LEU A 7 14.35 3.93 -5.72
C LEU A 7 15.59 3.82 -6.62
N THR A 8 16.77 3.96 -6.03
CA THR A 8 18.05 3.91 -6.76
C THR A 8 18.34 2.51 -7.27
N GLU A 9 18.12 1.49 -6.43
CA GLU A 9 18.32 0.08 -6.78
C GLU A 9 17.31 -0.37 -7.84
N LEU A 10 16.03 0.05 -7.70
CA LEU A 10 15.00 -0.19 -8.70
C LEU A 10 15.36 0.42 -10.05
N ALA A 11 15.80 1.68 -10.07
CA ALA A 11 16.16 2.40 -11.28
C ALA A 11 17.31 1.69 -12.02
N ARG A 12 18.32 1.22 -11.26
CA ARG A 12 19.48 0.50 -11.80
C ARG A 12 19.09 -0.87 -12.37
N ASP A 13 18.26 -1.62 -11.64
CA ASP A 13 17.86 -2.98 -12.03
C ASP A 13 16.96 -2.99 -13.28
N VAL A 14 16.07 -2.00 -13.41
CA VAL A 14 15.13 -1.89 -14.55
C VAL A 14 15.73 -1.09 -15.71
N GLY A 15 16.89 -0.46 -15.53
CA GLY A 15 17.56 0.35 -16.58
C GLY A 15 16.84 1.66 -16.89
N ILE A 16 16.19 2.28 -15.89
CA ILE A 16 15.48 3.55 -16.01
C ILE A 16 16.15 4.64 -15.18
N THR A 17 15.82 5.90 -15.46
CA THR A 17 16.33 7.03 -14.66
C THR A 17 15.63 7.10 -13.29
N ILE A 18 16.30 7.66 -12.28
CA ILE A 18 15.72 7.85 -10.94
C ILE A 18 14.43 8.70 -11.01
N PRO A 19 14.34 9.80 -11.77
CA PRO A 19 13.07 10.51 -11.95
C PRO A 19 11.95 9.64 -12.53
N THR A 20 12.26 8.78 -13.50
CA THR A 20 11.30 7.82 -14.08
C THR A 20 10.86 6.78 -13.04
N ALA A 21 11.78 6.27 -12.24
CA ALA A 21 11.44 5.38 -11.10
C ALA A 21 10.52 6.09 -10.09
N GLY A 22 10.69 7.40 -9.90
CA GLY A 22 9.83 8.24 -9.06
C GLY A 22 8.35 8.24 -9.49
N HIS A 23 8.05 8.01 -10.76
CA HIS A 23 6.66 7.88 -11.24
C HIS A 23 5.92 6.70 -10.57
N MET A 24 6.64 5.69 -10.07
CA MET A 24 6.04 4.60 -9.30
C MET A 24 5.34 5.08 -8.02
N ILE A 25 5.85 6.16 -7.42
CA ILE A 25 5.21 6.83 -6.28
C ILE A 25 3.91 7.49 -6.72
N SER A 26 3.91 8.15 -7.88
CA SER A 26 2.72 8.80 -8.43
C SER A 26 1.63 7.80 -8.80
N PHE A 27 1.97 6.68 -9.43
CA PHE A 27 1.01 5.61 -9.72
C PHE A 27 0.41 5.01 -8.46
N TYR A 28 1.21 4.81 -7.43
CA TYR A 28 0.71 4.36 -6.13
C TYR A 28 -0.23 5.39 -5.51
N ALA A 29 0.15 6.67 -5.48
CA ALA A 29 -0.68 7.75 -4.95
C ALA A 29 -2.00 7.88 -5.72
N PHE A 30 -1.99 7.70 -7.04
CA PHE A 30 -3.19 7.70 -7.85
C PHE A 30 -4.11 6.52 -7.49
N GLY A 31 -3.56 5.33 -7.25
CA GLY A 31 -4.31 4.20 -6.73
C GLY A 31 -4.96 4.50 -5.37
N VAL A 32 -4.23 5.15 -4.46
CA VAL A 32 -4.75 5.58 -3.14
C VAL A 32 -5.93 6.53 -3.30
N VAL A 33 -5.82 7.52 -4.19
CA VAL A 33 -6.89 8.51 -4.43
C VAL A 33 -8.15 7.86 -5.00
N LEU A 34 -8.00 6.88 -5.88
CA LEU A 34 -9.14 6.15 -6.46
C LEU A 34 -9.77 5.16 -5.48
N GLY A 35 -8.98 4.54 -4.62
CA GLY A 35 -9.41 3.47 -3.74
C GLY A 35 -10.51 3.89 -2.76
N ALA A 36 -10.36 5.04 -2.12
CA ALA A 36 -11.30 5.52 -1.11
C ALA A 36 -12.72 5.76 -1.66
N PRO A 37 -12.93 6.55 -2.74
CA PRO A 37 -14.27 6.80 -3.25
C PRO A 37 -14.92 5.56 -3.88
N VAL A 38 -14.13 4.72 -4.57
CA VAL A 38 -14.67 3.49 -5.17
C VAL A 38 -15.17 2.56 -4.07
N MET A 39 -14.39 2.33 -3.01
CA MET A 39 -14.82 1.46 -1.91
C MET A 39 -15.95 2.07 -1.09
N ALA A 40 -16.05 3.39 -0.97
CA ALA A 40 -17.18 4.03 -0.33
C ALA A 40 -18.50 3.70 -1.05
N LEU A 41 -18.50 3.69 -2.39
CA LEU A 41 -19.66 3.30 -3.19
C LEU A 41 -20.02 1.81 -3.04
N PHE A 42 -19.02 0.94 -2.96
CA PHE A 42 -19.25 -0.51 -2.82
C PHE A 42 -19.53 -0.94 -1.37
N SER A 43 -19.14 -0.16 -0.37
CA SER A 43 -19.32 -0.51 1.05
C SER A 43 -20.77 -0.70 1.47
N SER A 44 -21.72 -0.09 0.76
CA SER A 44 -23.16 -0.25 1.00
C SER A 44 -23.75 -1.57 0.46
N ARG A 45 -23.07 -2.22 -0.49
CA ARG A 45 -23.57 -3.41 -1.20
C ARG A 45 -22.97 -4.72 -0.73
N PHE A 46 -21.78 -4.69 -0.15
CA PHE A 46 -21.05 -5.87 0.28
C PHE A 46 -20.78 -5.87 1.78
N SER A 47 -20.66 -7.05 2.37
CA SER A 47 -20.30 -7.12 3.79
C SER A 47 -18.86 -6.64 3.99
N LEU A 48 -18.63 -5.92 5.10
CA LEU A 48 -17.32 -5.35 5.44
C LEU A 48 -16.20 -6.40 5.47
N LYS A 49 -16.52 -7.64 5.87
CA LYS A 49 -15.57 -8.76 5.86
C LYS A 49 -15.08 -9.06 4.44
N HIS A 50 -15.98 -9.16 3.47
CA HIS A 50 -15.62 -9.45 2.08
C HIS A 50 -14.83 -8.29 1.45
N ILE A 51 -15.18 -7.04 1.80
CA ILE A 51 -14.42 -5.88 1.35
C ILE A 51 -12.98 -5.92 1.89
N LEU A 52 -12.80 -6.19 3.21
CA LEU A 52 -11.46 -6.28 3.79
C LEU A 52 -10.64 -7.41 3.16
N LEU A 53 -11.23 -8.59 2.95
CA LEU A 53 -10.56 -9.71 2.28
C LEU A 53 -10.15 -9.34 0.85
N PHE A 54 -11.04 -8.69 0.11
CA PHE A 54 -10.76 -8.19 -1.24
C PHE A 54 -9.58 -7.20 -1.25
N LEU A 55 -9.58 -6.22 -0.32
CA LEU A 55 -8.51 -5.24 -0.22
C LEU A 55 -7.15 -5.88 0.10
N VAL A 56 -7.12 -6.85 1.03
CA VAL A 56 -5.90 -7.60 1.35
C VAL A 56 -5.41 -8.40 0.14
N THR A 57 -6.31 -9.10 -0.54
CA THR A 57 -5.97 -9.85 -1.77
C THR A 57 -5.39 -8.92 -2.84
N LEU A 58 -6.01 -7.77 -3.05
CA LEU A 58 -5.54 -6.78 -4.02
C LEU A 58 -4.15 -6.22 -3.64
N CYS A 59 -3.91 -6.00 -2.35
CA CYS A 59 -2.61 -5.58 -1.83
C CYS A 59 -1.52 -6.62 -2.13
N VAL A 60 -1.78 -7.89 -1.82
CA VAL A 60 -0.85 -9.00 -2.09
C VAL A 60 -0.59 -9.14 -3.59
N MET A 61 -1.64 -9.11 -4.41
CA MET A 61 -1.50 -9.19 -5.87
C MET A 61 -0.71 -8.02 -6.45
N GLY A 62 -1.01 -6.80 -6.03
CA GLY A 62 -0.30 -5.61 -6.50
C GLY A 62 1.19 -5.64 -6.15
N ASN A 63 1.53 -6.03 -4.93
CA ASN A 63 2.92 -6.18 -4.51
C ASN A 63 3.61 -7.36 -5.23
N ALA A 64 2.93 -8.48 -5.45
CA ALA A 64 3.45 -9.59 -6.22
C ALA A 64 3.76 -9.18 -7.69
N ILE A 65 2.81 -8.53 -8.36
CA ILE A 65 3.03 -7.99 -9.71
C ILE A 65 4.25 -7.07 -9.72
N PHE A 66 4.36 -6.15 -8.76
CA PHE A 66 5.49 -5.24 -8.67
C PHE A 66 6.81 -5.96 -8.46
N THR A 67 6.85 -6.93 -7.54
CA THR A 67 8.06 -7.68 -7.18
C THR A 67 8.61 -8.53 -8.30
N PHE A 68 7.73 -9.22 -9.04
CA PHE A 68 8.12 -10.14 -10.12
C PHE A 68 8.24 -9.48 -11.49
N SER A 69 7.96 -8.19 -11.59
CA SER A 69 8.04 -7.47 -12.85
C SER A 69 9.45 -6.98 -13.17
N SER A 70 9.77 -7.00 -14.47
CA SER A 70 10.99 -6.39 -15.03
C SER A 70 10.64 -5.27 -16.05
N SER A 71 9.36 -5.03 -16.32
CA SER A 71 8.87 -4.02 -17.26
C SER A 71 8.32 -2.81 -16.51
N TYR A 72 8.67 -1.61 -16.98
CA TYR A 72 8.15 -0.36 -16.44
C TYR A 72 6.61 -0.33 -16.34
N LEU A 73 5.92 -0.78 -17.38
CA LEU A 73 4.46 -0.77 -17.41
C LEU A 73 3.87 -1.70 -16.32
N MET A 74 4.41 -2.89 -16.17
CA MET A 74 3.95 -3.83 -15.13
C MET A 74 4.26 -3.33 -13.72
N LEU A 75 5.41 -2.67 -13.53
CA LEU A 75 5.73 -2.00 -12.27
C LEU A 75 4.71 -0.90 -11.95
N ALA A 76 4.35 -0.06 -12.94
CA ALA A 76 3.34 0.98 -12.79
C ALA A 76 1.95 0.40 -12.43
N VAL A 77 1.53 -0.67 -13.12
CA VAL A 77 0.28 -1.37 -12.82
C VAL A 77 0.30 -1.96 -11.42
N GLY A 78 1.37 -2.64 -11.03
CA GLY A 78 1.54 -3.19 -9.67
C GLY A 78 1.41 -2.11 -8.59
N ARG A 79 1.97 -0.92 -8.83
CA ARG A 79 1.87 0.24 -7.93
C ARG A 79 0.46 0.80 -7.84
N LEU A 80 -0.21 0.95 -8.98
CA LEU A 80 -1.60 1.39 -9.02
C LEU A 80 -2.50 0.43 -8.23
N VAL A 81 -2.36 -0.88 -8.50
CA VAL A 81 -3.15 -1.93 -7.86
C VAL A 81 -2.87 -2.01 -6.36
N SER A 82 -1.61 -1.92 -5.92
CA SER A 82 -1.26 -1.95 -4.50
C SER A 82 -1.63 -0.66 -3.75
N GLY A 83 -1.71 0.48 -4.44
CA GLY A 83 -2.15 1.75 -3.89
C GLY A 83 -3.65 1.78 -3.57
N PHE A 84 -4.47 1.16 -4.40
CA PHE A 84 -5.93 1.15 -4.28
C PHE A 84 -6.42 0.66 -2.90
N PRO A 85 -6.01 -0.51 -2.38
CA PRO A 85 -6.43 -0.97 -1.06
C PRO A 85 -5.92 -0.07 0.07
N HIS A 86 -4.80 0.60 -0.07
CA HIS A 86 -4.28 1.49 0.96
C HIS A 86 -5.24 2.66 1.23
N GLY A 87 -5.72 3.34 0.20
CA GLY A 87 -6.68 4.43 0.35
C GLY A 87 -8.03 3.97 0.90
N ALA A 88 -8.50 2.82 0.45
CA ALA A 88 -9.76 2.24 0.88
C ALA A 88 -9.75 1.70 2.31
N PHE A 89 -8.62 1.14 2.75
CA PHE A 89 -8.49 0.44 4.03
C PHE A 89 -8.79 1.35 5.22
N PHE A 90 -8.34 2.59 5.22
CA PHE A 90 -8.59 3.52 6.32
C PHE A 90 -10.07 3.88 6.44
N GLY A 91 -10.75 4.11 5.31
CA GLY A 91 -12.18 4.39 5.30
C GLY A 91 -13.02 3.20 5.76
N VAL A 92 -12.79 2.03 5.19
CA VAL A 92 -13.48 0.79 5.56
C VAL A 92 -13.15 0.39 7.00
N GLY A 93 -11.89 0.50 7.41
CA GLY A 93 -11.44 0.22 8.77
C GLY A 93 -12.14 1.10 9.81
N ALA A 94 -12.29 2.39 9.54
CA ALA A 94 -13.03 3.30 10.43
C ALA A 94 -14.52 2.89 10.57
N ILE A 95 -15.15 2.45 9.47
CA ILE A 95 -16.53 1.94 9.50
C ILE A 95 -16.60 0.64 10.33
N VAL A 96 -15.66 -0.27 10.16
CA VAL A 96 -15.60 -1.51 10.97
C VAL A 96 -15.45 -1.18 12.45
N LEU A 97 -14.50 -0.30 12.79
CA LEU A 97 -14.28 0.13 14.18
C LEU A 97 -15.52 0.77 14.79
N SER A 98 -16.26 1.57 14.03
CA SER A 98 -17.50 2.20 14.51
C SER A 98 -18.60 1.19 14.86
N LYS A 99 -18.56 -0.02 14.27
CA LYS A 99 -19.55 -1.09 14.53
C LYS A 99 -19.16 -2.02 15.68
N ILE A 100 -17.87 -2.17 15.97
CA ILE A 100 -17.39 -3.12 17.00
C ILE A 100 -16.92 -2.45 18.29
N ILE A 101 -16.58 -1.17 18.22
CA ILE A 101 -16.08 -0.41 19.38
C ILE A 101 -17.25 0.35 20.04
N ARG A 102 -17.23 0.44 21.37
CA ARG A 102 -18.23 1.18 22.15
C ARG A 102 -18.29 2.67 21.74
N PRO A 103 -19.47 3.27 21.69
CA PRO A 103 -19.61 4.72 21.48
C PRO A 103 -18.70 5.51 22.42
N GLY A 104 -18.05 6.55 21.90
CA GLY A 104 -17.08 7.36 22.64
C GLY A 104 -15.62 6.87 22.60
N LYS A 105 -15.34 5.63 22.18
CA LYS A 105 -13.96 5.11 22.00
C LYS A 105 -13.54 4.93 20.54
N VAL A 106 -14.43 5.17 19.59
CA VAL A 106 -14.16 4.99 18.16
C VAL A 106 -13.01 5.87 17.69
N THR A 107 -12.99 7.15 18.10
CA THR A 107 -11.91 8.08 17.72
C THR A 107 -10.55 7.59 18.20
N ALA A 108 -10.45 7.07 19.42
CA ALA A 108 -9.21 6.50 19.94
C ALA A 108 -8.79 5.24 19.17
N ALA A 109 -9.74 4.39 18.79
CA ALA A 109 -9.47 3.19 17.99
C ALA A 109 -8.97 3.55 16.56
N VAL A 110 -9.57 4.55 15.93
CA VAL A 110 -9.10 5.08 14.63
C VAL A 110 -7.71 5.71 14.76
N ALA A 111 -7.46 6.47 15.82
CA ALA A 111 -6.14 7.02 16.10
C ALA A 111 -5.09 5.91 16.29
N GLY A 112 -5.44 4.82 16.98
CA GLY A 112 -4.59 3.63 17.12
C GLY A 112 -4.28 2.98 15.77
N MET A 113 -5.24 2.86 14.87
CA MET A 113 -5.03 2.35 13.50
C MET A 113 -4.04 3.22 12.71
N VAL A 114 -4.18 4.54 12.79
CA VAL A 114 -3.26 5.48 12.12
C VAL A 114 -1.87 5.46 12.76
N SER A 115 -1.80 5.35 14.09
CA SER A 115 -0.53 5.22 14.82
C SER A 115 0.22 3.95 14.42
N GLY A 116 -0.49 2.84 14.20
CA GLY A 116 0.07 1.59 13.70
C GLY A 116 0.78 1.77 12.36
N MET A 117 0.18 2.53 11.44
CA MET A 117 0.83 2.88 10.15
C MET A 117 2.10 3.70 10.36
N THR A 118 2.10 4.65 11.29
CA THR A 118 3.27 5.49 11.60
C THR A 118 4.42 4.63 12.12
N VAL A 119 4.14 3.72 13.06
CA VAL A 119 5.14 2.78 13.60
C VAL A 119 5.66 1.85 12.51
N ALA A 120 4.77 1.31 11.67
CA ALA A 120 5.16 0.46 10.55
C ALA A 120 6.09 1.19 9.56
N ASN A 121 5.85 2.48 9.28
CA ASN A 121 6.74 3.27 8.44
C ASN A 121 8.08 3.56 9.12
N LEU A 122 8.06 3.87 10.43
CA LEU A 122 9.27 4.18 11.20
C LEU A 122 10.26 3.00 11.21
N VAL A 123 9.76 1.78 11.32
CA VAL A 123 10.56 0.55 11.33
C VAL A 123 10.74 -0.02 9.92
N GLY A 124 9.68 -0.05 9.14
CA GLY A 124 9.64 -0.70 7.83
C GLY A 124 10.52 -0.02 6.78
N ILE A 125 10.60 1.33 6.79
CA ILE A 125 11.44 2.03 5.81
C ILE A 125 12.94 1.73 6.03
N PRO A 126 13.52 1.86 7.23
CA PRO A 126 14.93 1.51 7.44
C PRO A 126 15.23 0.02 7.15
N VAL A 127 14.37 -0.88 7.60
CA VAL A 127 14.53 -2.32 7.35
C VAL A 127 14.44 -2.62 5.86
N GLY A 128 13.46 -2.08 5.15
CA GLY A 128 13.31 -2.25 3.70
C GLY A 128 14.50 -1.68 2.92
N THR A 129 15.02 -0.52 3.32
CA THR A 129 16.22 0.07 2.72
C THR A 129 17.44 -0.83 2.92
N TYR A 130 17.65 -1.33 4.13
CA TYR A 130 18.73 -2.25 4.44
C TYR A 130 18.66 -3.53 3.58
N LEU A 131 17.50 -4.16 3.51
CA LEU A 131 17.29 -5.36 2.70
C LEU A 131 17.50 -5.10 1.20
N SER A 132 17.12 -3.94 0.72
CA SER A 132 17.33 -3.53 -0.66
C SER A 132 18.82 -3.39 -1.01
N GLN A 133 19.61 -2.84 -0.09
CA GLN A 133 21.03 -2.61 -0.29
C GLN A 133 21.86 -3.90 -0.18
N GLU A 134 21.53 -4.78 0.78
CA GLU A 134 22.29 -6.01 1.04
C GLU A 134 21.90 -7.17 0.13
N PHE A 135 20.64 -7.25 -0.31
CA PHE A 135 20.15 -8.39 -1.08
C PHE A 135 19.54 -7.96 -2.43
N SER A 136 18.28 -7.47 -2.40
CA SER A 136 17.56 -6.98 -3.57
C SER A 136 16.36 -6.17 -3.14
N TRP A 137 16.06 -5.10 -3.88
CA TRP A 137 14.88 -4.27 -3.66
C TRP A 137 13.56 -5.08 -3.67
N ARG A 138 13.54 -6.23 -4.37
CA ARG A 138 12.39 -7.11 -4.46
C ARG A 138 11.99 -7.69 -3.10
N TYR A 139 12.95 -8.01 -2.24
CA TYR A 139 12.67 -8.53 -0.89
C TYR A 139 11.92 -7.54 -0.01
N THR A 140 12.09 -6.24 -0.23
CA THR A 140 11.36 -5.21 0.51
C THR A 140 9.84 -5.29 0.30
N PHE A 141 9.38 -5.87 -0.79
CA PHE A 141 7.95 -5.98 -1.12
C PHE A 141 7.38 -7.39 -0.94
N LEU A 142 8.20 -8.34 -0.54
CA LEU A 142 7.78 -9.69 -0.14
C LEU A 142 7.50 -9.81 1.35
N LEU A 143 7.98 -8.86 2.16
CA LEU A 143 7.70 -8.74 3.59
C LEU A 143 6.39 -7.99 3.84
#